data_9b87e31a72741a46d4f0ebe6a73894ad
#
_entry.id   9b87e31a72741a46d4f0ebe6a73894ad
#
_cell.length_a   1.000
_cell.length_b   1.000
_cell.length_c   1.000
_cell.angle_alpha   90.00
_cell.angle_beta   90.00
_cell.angle_gamma   90.00
#
_symmetry.space_group_name_H-M   'P 1'
#
loop_
_entity.id
_entity.type
_entity.pdbx_description
1 polymer ?
#
loop_
_entity_poly.entity_id
_entity_poly.type
_entity_poly.pdbx_seq_one_letter_code
_entity_poly.pdbx_strand_id
1 'polypeptide(L)'
;MYRATSLLVSGVVLAGLSAGFLLADEASSEKTGKPSKAAIERTRKTVRMLDDVYKTAVVLITDKYVHDENDFPAGSAAIALFGEVEKKGWHGVRLIDVSGQPYDPENVAKDDFEKDAVRQLRDGKDYVEKVVEKDGKPALRAMTPIPVVMQKCVMCHPHYADAKKGAAVGAISYTLTIE
;
A
#
# COMPACT_ATOMS: atom_id res chain seq x y z
N MET A 1 90.28 -8.03 8.94
CA MET A 1 90.58 -7.82 10.38
C MET A 1 89.36 -7.32 11.08
N TYR A 2 89.09 -7.85 12.29
CA TYR A 2 88.07 -7.58 13.29
C TYR A 2 86.71 -8.30 13.00
N ARG A 3 86.51 -9.41 13.59
CA ARG A 3 86.19 -9.92 14.92
C ARG A 3 84.69 -9.82 15.25
N ALA A 4 84.17 -11.03 15.39
CA ALA A 4 82.85 -11.41 15.91
C ALA A 4 82.56 -10.85 17.33
N THR A 5 81.31 -10.59 17.62
CA THR A 5 80.75 -10.82 18.96
C THR A 5 79.25 -11.19 18.84
N SER A 6 79.01 -12.41 19.26
CA SER A 6 77.65 -12.93 19.60
C SER A 6 77.05 -12.22 20.79
N LEU A 7 75.78 -11.92 20.74
CA LEU A 7 74.96 -11.69 21.90
C LEU A 7 73.60 -12.39 21.71
N LEU A 8 73.48 -13.48 22.49
CA LEU A 8 72.23 -14.18 22.77
C LEU A 8 71.36 -13.28 23.66
N VAL A 9 70.19 -13.00 23.18
CA VAL A 9 69.14 -12.47 24.06
C VAL A 9 67.90 -13.37 23.97
N SER A 10 67.59 -13.92 25.12
CA SER A 10 66.47 -14.85 25.38
C SER A 10 65.13 -14.28 25.01
N GLY A 11 64.37 -15.09 24.32
CA GLY A 11 62.98 -14.80 23.97
C GLY A 11 62.03 -14.93 25.14
N VAL A 12 61.19 -13.95 25.26
CA VAL A 12 59.97 -14.04 26.05
C VAL A 12 58.82 -14.25 25.05
N VAL A 13 58.24 -15.43 25.09
CA VAL A 13 57.02 -15.75 24.31
C VAL A 13 55.84 -15.15 25.09
N LEU A 14 55.32 -14.02 24.63
CA LEU A 14 54.00 -13.54 25.06
C LEU A 14 52.98 -14.21 24.18
N ALA A 15 52.23 -15.18 24.76
CA ALA A 15 51.04 -15.72 24.19
C ALA A 15 49.93 -14.64 24.22
N GLY A 16 49.76 -13.94 23.10
CA GLY A 16 48.61 -13.05 22.88
C GLY A 16 47.35 -13.87 22.61
N LEU A 17 46.41 -13.90 23.56
CA LEU A 17 45.03 -14.32 23.28
C LEU A 17 44.40 -13.26 22.37
N SER A 18 44.37 -13.52 21.09
CA SER A 18 43.50 -12.82 20.16
C SER A 18 42.06 -13.34 20.35
N ALA A 19 41.28 -12.62 21.16
CA ALA A 19 39.82 -12.76 21.17
C ALA A 19 39.30 -12.37 19.78
N GLY A 20 39.08 -13.38 18.96
CA GLY A 20 38.35 -13.20 17.69
C GLY A 20 36.95 -12.74 17.97
N PHE A 21 36.69 -11.47 17.73
CA PHE A 21 35.34 -10.92 17.65
C PHE A 21 34.72 -11.52 16.38
N LEU A 22 33.98 -12.62 16.53
CA LEU A 22 33.07 -13.10 15.51
C LEU A 22 31.95 -12.07 15.37
N LEU A 23 32.10 -11.13 14.43
CA LEU A 23 30.96 -10.42 13.87
C LEU A 23 30.09 -11.48 13.22
N ALA A 24 29.06 -11.89 13.94
CA ALA A 24 27.96 -12.62 13.35
C ALA A 24 27.32 -11.66 12.34
N ASP A 25 27.67 -11.87 11.07
CA ASP A 25 26.95 -11.36 9.93
C ASP A 25 25.56 -12.01 10.01
N GLU A 26 24.63 -11.32 10.67
CA GLU A 26 23.21 -11.65 10.57
C GLU A 26 22.77 -11.33 9.15
N ALA A 27 23.19 -12.19 8.20
CA ALA A 27 22.50 -12.32 6.95
C ALA A 27 21.04 -12.64 7.31
N SER A 28 20.18 -11.62 7.22
CA SER A 28 18.75 -11.78 7.35
C SER A 28 18.30 -12.72 6.24
N SER A 29 18.26 -14.01 6.57
CA SER A 29 17.59 -15.02 5.77
C SER A 29 16.15 -14.52 5.61
N GLU A 30 15.84 -14.04 4.42
CA GLU A 30 14.49 -13.71 3.98
C GLU A 30 13.67 -14.99 4.04
N LYS A 31 13.07 -15.22 5.22
CA LYS A 31 12.20 -16.38 5.45
C LYS A 31 10.97 -16.17 4.58
N THR A 32 10.90 -16.90 3.49
CA THR A 32 9.69 -17.11 2.68
C THR A 32 8.62 -17.86 3.51
N GLY A 33 8.22 -17.26 4.61
CA GLY A 33 7.20 -17.73 5.53
C GLY A 33 5.94 -16.87 5.43
N LYS A 34 4.80 -17.43 5.82
CA LYS A 34 3.56 -16.66 5.94
C LYS A 34 3.82 -15.43 6.83
N PRO A 35 3.33 -14.22 6.45
CA PRO A 35 3.54 -13.03 7.23
C PRO A 35 2.93 -13.16 8.63
N SER A 36 3.57 -12.55 9.63
CA SER A 36 3.07 -12.58 11.00
C SER A 36 1.75 -11.81 11.13
N LYS A 37 0.92 -12.19 12.11
CA LYS A 37 -0.32 -11.45 12.40
C LYS A 37 -0.04 -9.96 12.70
N ALA A 38 1.06 -9.67 13.39
CA ALA A 38 1.46 -8.30 13.72
C ALA A 38 1.83 -7.50 12.45
N ALA A 39 2.53 -8.10 11.49
CA ALA A 39 2.85 -7.47 10.21
C ALA A 39 1.59 -7.18 9.40
N ILE A 40 0.67 -8.14 9.29
CA ILE A 40 -0.62 -7.94 8.62
C ILE A 40 -1.39 -6.78 9.28
N GLU A 41 -1.43 -6.73 10.60
CA GLU A 41 -2.14 -5.67 11.34
C GLU A 41 -1.52 -4.28 11.13
N ARG A 42 -0.18 -4.16 11.09
CA ARG A 42 0.49 -2.90 10.75
C ARG A 42 0.10 -2.46 9.33
N THR A 43 0.16 -3.35 8.36
CA THR A 43 -0.21 -3.06 6.97
C THR A 43 -1.68 -2.67 6.85
N ARG A 44 -2.59 -3.33 7.57
CA ARG A 44 -4.02 -2.96 7.63
C ARG A 44 -4.23 -1.55 8.17
N LYS A 45 -3.50 -1.15 9.23
CA LYS A 45 -3.55 0.22 9.76
C LYS A 45 -3.05 1.23 8.73
N THR A 46 -2.02 0.90 7.98
CA THR A 46 -1.53 1.74 6.88
C THR A 46 -2.59 1.89 5.78
N VAL A 47 -3.26 0.81 5.38
CA VAL A 47 -4.37 0.89 4.42
C VAL A 47 -5.47 1.84 4.92
N ARG A 48 -5.90 1.71 6.18
CA ARG A 48 -6.94 2.59 6.74
C ARG A 48 -6.52 4.06 6.77
N MET A 49 -5.29 4.34 7.15
CA MET A 49 -4.75 5.71 7.12
C MET A 49 -4.72 6.29 5.69
N LEU A 50 -4.26 5.51 4.72
CA LEU A 50 -4.25 5.94 3.30
C LEU A 50 -5.67 6.14 2.78
N ASP A 51 -6.60 5.29 3.15
CA ASP A 51 -8.01 5.40 2.78
C ASP A 51 -8.62 6.71 3.29
N ASP A 52 -8.38 7.05 4.55
CA ASP A 52 -8.84 8.32 5.14
C ASP A 52 -8.21 9.52 4.42
N VAL A 53 -6.91 9.49 4.15
CA VAL A 53 -6.19 10.57 3.43
C VAL A 53 -6.74 10.74 2.02
N TYR A 54 -6.87 9.67 1.24
CA TYR A 54 -7.32 9.75 -0.15
C TYR A 54 -8.78 10.19 -0.25
N LYS A 55 -9.67 9.62 0.55
CA LYS A 55 -11.08 10.00 0.56
C LYS A 55 -11.26 11.45 1.01
N THR A 56 -10.53 11.88 2.04
CA THR A 56 -10.55 13.29 2.49
C THR A 56 -10.05 14.21 1.38
N ALA A 57 -8.97 13.87 0.69
CA ALA A 57 -8.45 14.66 -0.42
C ALA A 57 -9.49 14.79 -1.55
N VAL A 58 -10.11 13.70 -1.98
CA VAL A 58 -11.16 13.71 -3.01
C VAL A 58 -12.36 14.56 -2.58
N VAL A 59 -12.81 14.44 -1.34
CA VAL A 59 -13.91 15.25 -0.80
C VAL A 59 -13.55 16.73 -0.79
N LEU A 60 -12.36 17.09 -0.32
CA LEU A 60 -11.91 18.50 -0.30
C LEU A 60 -11.75 19.08 -1.71
N ILE A 61 -11.19 18.32 -2.66
CA ILE A 61 -11.09 18.74 -4.06
C ILE A 61 -12.50 18.97 -4.63
N THR A 62 -13.42 18.04 -4.40
CA THR A 62 -14.81 18.18 -4.86
C THR A 62 -15.48 19.41 -4.25
N ASP A 63 -15.33 19.61 -2.95
CA ASP A 63 -15.99 20.72 -2.24
C ASP A 63 -15.45 22.10 -2.65
N LYS A 64 -14.13 22.23 -2.77
CA LYS A 64 -13.46 23.53 -2.92
C LYS A 64 -13.17 23.93 -4.36
N TYR A 65 -13.00 22.97 -5.27
CA TYR A 65 -12.52 23.26 -6.63
C TYR A 65 -13.46 22.78 -7.74
N VAL A 66 -14.44 21.94 -7.46
CA VAL A 66 -15.46 21.55 -8.44
C VAL A 66 -16.69 22.42 -8.24
N HIS A 67 -17.01 23.27 -9.22
CA HIS A 67 -18.14 24.20 -9.18
C HIS A 67 -19.24 23.81 -10.16
N ASP A 68 -18.86 23.22 -11.31
CA ASP A 68 -19.78 22.72 -12.32
C ASP A 68 -19.25 21.43 -12.98
N GLU A 69 -20.05 20.82 -13.86
CA GLU A 69 -19.74 19.56 -14.52
C GLU A 69 -18.58 19.61 -15.54
N ASN A 70 -18.14 20.81 -15.93
CA ASN A 70 -17.04 21.03 -16.87
C ASN A 70 -15.69 21.20 -16.15
N ASP A 71 -15.69 21.32 -14.85
CA ASP A 71 -14.46 21.42 -14.07
C ASP A 71 -13.69 20.09 -14.08
N PHE A 72 -12.39 20.17 -13.77
CA PHE A 72 -11.56 18.94 -13.71
C PHE A 72 -12.09 17.98 -12.65
N PRO A 73 -12.50 16.75 -13.04
CA PRO A 73 -13.16 15.84 -12.11
C PRO A 73 -12.23 15.39 -10.97
N ALA A 74 -12.74 15.40 -9.74
CA ALA A 74 -11.99 14.93 -8.57
C ALA A 74 -11.55 13.47 -8.68
N GLY A 75 -12.33 12.62 -9.36
CA GLY A 75 -11.94 11.25 -9.68
C GLY A 75 -10.71 11.17 -10.58
N SER A 76 -10.61 12.04 -11.59
CA SER A 76 -9.43 12.13 -12.46
C SER A 76 -8.20 12.62 -11.68
N ALA A 77 -8.38 13.57 -10.76
CA ALA A 77 -7.30 14.02 -9.87
C ALA A 77 -6.79 12.86 -8.97
N ALA A 78 -7.71 12.06 -8.43
CA ALA A 78 -7.36 10.88 -7.64
C ALA A 78 -6.58 9.85 -8.46
N ILE A 79 -7.03 9.54 -9.68
CA ILE A 79 -6.34 8.60 -10.58
C ILE A 79 -4.92 9.09 -10.90
N ALA A 80 -4.74 10.39 -11.17
CA ALA A 80 -3.43 10.97 -11.43
C ALA A 80 -2.51 10.84 -10.20
N LEU A 81 -3.02 11.14 -8.99
CA LEU A 81 -2.29 10.94 -7.73
C LEU A 81 -1.89 9.48 -7.54
N PHE A 82 -2.80 8.55 -7.75
CA PHE A 82 -2.57 7.10 -7.60
C PHE A 82 -1.47 6.62 -8.54
N GLY A 83 -1.47 7.07 -9.79
CA GLY A 83 -0.41 6.76 -10.75
C GLY A 83 0.98 7.25 -10.31
N GLU A 84 1.07 8.44 -9.71
CA GLU A 84 2.34 8.95 -9.20
C GLU A 84 2.83 8.19 -7.95
N VAL A 85 1.93 7.78 -7.07
CA VAL A 85 2.25 6.95 -5.90
C VAL A 85 2.77 5.57 -6.31
N GLU A 86 2.11 4.94 -7.29
CA GLU A 86 2.52 3.64 -7.83
C GLU A 86 3.89 3.71 -8.54
N LYS A 87 4.14 4.75 -9.36
CA LYS A 87 5.45 4.98 -9.99
C LYS A 87 6.59 5.10 -8.99
N LYS A 88 6.33 5.63 -7.79
CA LYS A 88 7.31 5.70 -6.70
C LYS A 88 7.52 4.36 -5.98
N GLY A 89 6.75 3.34 -6.31
CA GLY A 89 6.87 2.00 -5.73
C GLY A 89 6.32 1.86 -4.30
N TRP A 90 5.54 2.85 -3.81
CA TRP A 90 5.02 2.79 -2.45
C TRP A 90 3.94 1.72 -2.28
N HIS A 91 2.94 1.73 -3.12
CA HIS A 91 1.83 0.77 -3.13
C HIS A 91 1.00 0.89 -4.40
N GLY A 92 0.30 -0.18 -4.76
CA GLY A 92 -0.73 -0.13 -5.78
C GLY A 92 -2.03 0.42 -5.21
N VAL A 93 -2.68 1.34 -5.94
CA VAL A 93 -3.97 1.90 -5.56
C VAL A 93 -4.80 2.22 -6.82
N ARG A 94 -6.10 1.87 -6.81
CA ARG A 94 -6.98 2.06 -7.96
C ARG A 94 -8.37 2.51 -7.53
N LEU A 95 -8.97 3.38 -8.35
CA LEU A 95 -10.39 3.68 -8.28
C LEU A 95 -11.19 2.61 -9.04
N ILE A 96 -12.27 2.11 -8.44
CA ILE A 96 -13.14 1.07 -9.00
C ILE A 96 -14.59 1.58 -8.96
N ASP A 97 -15.30 1.45 -10.07
CA ASP A 97 -16.75 1.63 -10.09
C ASP A 97 -17.46 0.46 -9.41
N VAL A 98 -18.41 0.77 -8.55
CA VAL A 98 -19.29 -0.20 -7.88
C VAL A 98 -20.73 -0.06 -8.37
N SER A 99 -21.08 1.08 -8.98
CA SER A 99 -22.44 1.33 -9.49
C SER A 99 -22.83 0.41 -10.67
N GLY A 100 -21.84 0.01 -11.47
CA GLY A 100 -22.04 -0.73 -12.72
C GLY A 100 -22.16 0.18 -13.95
N GLN A 101 -21.92 1.49 -13.78
CA GLN A 101 -21.95 2.49 -14.86
C GLN A 101 -20.69 3.36 -14.83
N PRO A 102 -19.48 2.77 -15.06
CA PRO A 102 -18.23 3.50 -15.01
C PRO A 102 -18.15 4.55 -16.12
N TYR A 103 -17.77 5.78 -15.78
CA TYR A 103 -17.47 6.80 -16.79
C TYR A 103 -16.14 6.52 -17.50
N ASP A 104 -15.16 6.03 -16.74
CA ASP A 104 -13.89 5.55 -17.28
C ASP A 104 -13.95 4.02 -17.33
N PRO A 105 -13.87 3.40 -18.52
CA PRO A 105 -13.91 1.94 -18.67
C PRO A 105 -12.76 1.21 -17.98
N GLU A 106 -11.69 1.92 -17.62
CA GLU A 106 -10.57 1.37 -16.85
C GLU A 106 -10.90 1.21 -15.34
N ASN A 107 -11.92 1.91 -14.85
CA ASN A 107 -12.34 1.87 -13.44
C ASN A 107 -13.26 0.66 -13.13
N VAL A 108 -13.01 -0.46 -13.75
CA VAL A 108 -13.73 -1.71 -13.48
C VAL A 108 -12.87 -2.70 -12.68
N ALA A 109 -13.53 -3.63 -12.00
CA ALA A 109 -12.87 -4.74 -11.32
C ALA A 109 -12.17 -5.65 -12.34
N LYS A 110 -10.85 -5.81 -12.25
CA LYS A 110 -10.04 -6.52 -13.25
C LYS A 110 -9.74 -7.97 -12.88
N ASP A 111 -9.66 -8.28 -11.60
CA ASP A 111 -9.32 -9.63 -11.13
C ASP A 111 -10.36 -10.21 -10.16
N ASP A 112 -10.19 -11.47 -9.76
CA ASP A 112 -11.14 -12.19 -8.92
C ASP A 112 -11.29 -11.57 -7.53
N PHE A 113 -10.22 -11.01 -6.95
CA PHE A 113 -10.32 -10.30 -5.67
C PHE A 113 -11.20 -9.06 -5.81
N GLU A 114 -10.95 -8.23 -6.83
CA GLU A 114 -11.73 -7.00 -7.04
C GLU A 114 -13.19 -7.30 -7.35
N LYS A 115 -13.46 -8.30 -8.20
CA LYS A 115 -14.84 -8.74 -8.52
C LYS A 115 -15.58 -9.23 -7.29
N ASP A 116 -14.91 -10.03 -6.45
CA ASP A 116 -15.50 -10.52 -5.21
C ASP A 116 -15.71 -9.39 -4.19
N ALA A 117 -14.73 -8.51 -4.04
CA ALA A 117 -14.83 -7.37 -3.14
C ALA A 117 -15.95 -6.41 -3.55
N VAL A 118 -16.11 -6.10 -4.86
CA VAL A 118 -17.25 -5.29 -5.34
C VAL A 118 -18.59 -5.90 -4.94
N ARG A 119 -18.76 -7.23 -5.07
CA ARG A 119 -20.00 -7.89 -4.60
C ARG A 119 -20.22 -7.67 -3.10
N GLN A 120 -19.19 -7.90 -2.30
CA GLN A 120 -19.27 -7.74 -0.85
C GLN A 120 -19.55 -6.30 -0.40
N LEU A 121 -18.99 -5.30 -1.09
CA LEU A 121 -19.26 -3.88 -0.84
C LEU A 121 -20.69 -3.49 -1.23
N ARG A 122 -21.24 -4.05 -2.32
CA ARG A 122 -22.66 -3.88 -2.67
C ARG A 122 -23.60 -4.48 -1.63
N ASP A 123 -23.17 -5.58 -1.00
CA ASP A 123 -23.89 -6.23 0.10
C ASP A 123 -23.73 -5.51 1.45
N GLY A 124 -23.06 -4.35 1.47
CA GLY A 124 -22.95 -3.46 2.63
C GLY A 124 -21.72 -3.69 3.50
N LYS A 125 -20.71 -4.47 3.07
CA LYS A 125 -19.44 -4.50 3.79
C LYS A 125 -18.71 -3.17 3.63
N ASP A 126 -18.04 -2.73 4.69
CA ASP A 126 -17.26 -1.51 4.74
C ASP A 126 -15.75 -1.73 4.50
N TYR A 127 -15.34 -3.00 4.44
CA TYR A 127 -13.94 -3.39 4.24
C TYR A 127 -13.85 -4.85 3.79
N VAL A 128 -13.05 -5.11 2.75
CA VAL A 128 -12.72 -6.46 2.27
C VAL A 128 -11.21 -6.56 2.14
N GLU A 129 -10.60 -7.65 2.64
CA GLU A 129 -9.15 -7.84 2.50
C GLU A 129 -8.79 -9.30 2.21
N LYS A 130 -7.59 -9.48 1.64
CA LYS A 130 -6.97 -10.78 1.41
C LYS A 130 -5.45 -10.64 1.41
N VAL A 131 -4.77 -11.53 2.14
CA VAL A 131 -3.32 -11.69 2.01
C VAL A 131 -3.04 -12.53 0.76
N VAL A 132 -2.17 -12.02 -0.10
CA VAL A 132 -1.75 -12.66 -1.35
C VAL A 132 -0.22 -12.65 -1.45
N GLU A 133 0.31 -13.36 -2.43
CA GLU A 133 1.68 -13.19 -2.88
C GLU A 133 1.70 -12.30 -4.13
N LYS A 134 2.57 -11.29 -4.15
CA LYS A 134 2.81 -10.42 -5.30
C LYS A 134 4.32 -10.26 -5.47
N ASP A 135 4.82 -10.60 -6.66
CA ASP A 135 6.24 -10.49 -7.00
C ASP A 135 7.17 -11.20 -5.99
N GLY A 136 6.74 -12.39 -5.52
CA GLY A 136 7.47 -13.21 -4.54
C GLY A 136 7.41 -12.68 -3.10
N LYS A 137 6.61 -11.65 -2.81
CA LYS A 137 6.47 -11.06 -1.47
C LYS A 137 5.02 -11.12 -0.98
N PRO A 138 4.81 -11.30 0.34
CA PRO A 138 3.47 -11.21 0.90
C PRO A 138 2.93 -9.79 0.75
N ALA A 139 1.69 -9.67 0.30
CA ALA A 139 1.00 -8.40 0.16
C ALA A 139 -0.42 -8.48 0.74
N LEU A 140 -0.88 -7.37 1.30
CA LEU A 140 -2.28 -7.18 1.69
C LEU A 140 -3.01 -6.48 0.56
N ARG A 141 -3.99 -7.15 -0.01
CA ARG A 141 -4.99 -6.53 -0.85
C ARG A 141 -6.18 -6.11 0.00
N ALA A 142 -6.67 -4.90 -0.22
CA ALA A 142 -7.84 -4.40 0.49
C ALA A 142 -8.72 -3.57 -0.45
N MET A 143 -10.01 -3.50 -0.14
CA MET A 143 -10.95 -2.64 -0.85
C MET A 143 -11.93 -2.00 0.15
N THR A 144 -12.18 -0.71 -0.05
CA THR A 144 -13.05 0.10 0.80
C THR A 144 -14.10 0.82 -0.05
N PRO A 145 -15.35 1.00 0.43
CA PRO A 145 -16.42 1.64 -0.33
C PRO A 145 -16.26 3.16 -0.39
N ILE A 146 -16.72 3.76 -1.48
CA ILE A 146 -16.96 5.20 -1.62
C ILE A 146 -18.48 5.40 -1.74
N PRO A 147 -19.14 5.97 -0.74
CA PRO A 147 -20.55 6.36 -0.84
C PRO A 147 -20.70 7.76 -1.41
N VAL A 148 -21.91 8.13 -1.81
CA VAL A 148 -22.28 9.53 -2.06
C VAL A 148 -22.27 10.28 -0.73
N VAL A 149 -21.43 11.33 -0.63
CA VAL A 149 -21.24 12.12 0.60
C VAL A 149 -21.71 13.56 0.47
N MET A 150 -21.95 14.05 -0.74
CA MET A 150 -22.43 15.41 -1.01
C MET A 150 -23.19 15.49 -2.33
N GLN A 151 -23.98 16.55 -2.50
CA GLN A 151 -24.77 16.76 -3.71
C GLN A 151 -23.91 16.94 -4.98
N LYS A 152 -22.71 17.48 -4.86
CA LYS A 152 -21.77 17.63 -5.98
C LYS A 152 -21.35 16.27 -6.61
N CYS A 153 -21.39 15.18 -5.84
CA CYS A 153 -21.17 13.84 -6.43
C CYS A 153 -22.21 13.51 -7.49
N VAL A 154 -23.47 13.85 -7.22
CA VAL A 154 -24.61 13.60 -8.14
C VAL A 154 -24.61 14.55 -9.34
N MET A 155 -24.06 15.76 -9.19
CA MET A 155 -23.93 16.72 -10.28
C MET A 155 -23.14 16.12 -11.45
N CYS A 156 -21.99 15.51 -11.18
CA CYS A 156 -21.17 14.86 -12.20
C CYS A 156 -21.57 13.40 -12.47
N HIS A 157 -22.26 12.75 -11.53
CA HIS A 157 -22.68 11.35 -11.61
C HIS A 157 -24.21 11.25 -11.38
N PRO A 158 -25.07 11.71 -12.31
CA PRO A 158 -26.52 11.78 -12.09
C PRO A 158 -27.14 10.40 -11.80
N HIS A 159 -26.53 9.31 -12.24
CA HIS A 159 -26.96 7.94 -11.93
C HIS A 159 -26.74 7.54 -10.45
N TYR A 160 -26.07 8.38 -9.64
CA TYR A 160 -25.97 8.18 -8.19
C TYR A 160 -27.14 8.81 -7.41
N ALA A 161 -28.05 9.54 -8.09
CA ALA A 161 -29.18 10.21 -7.42
C ALA A 161 -30.06 9.28 -6.60
N ASP A 162 -30.26 8.06 -7.10
CA ASP A 162 -31.08 7.03 -6.43
C ASP A 162 -30.28 6.10 -5.53
N ALA A 163 -28.99 6.36 -5.30
CA ALA A 163 -28.18 5.54 -4.44
C ALA A 163 -28.67 5.65 -2.97
N LYS A 164 -28.86 4.51 -2.33
CA LYS A 164 -29.22 4.50 -0.89
C LYS A 164 -28.12 5.16 -0.09
N LYS A 165 -28.49 5.91 0.95
CA LYS A 165 -27.54 6.55 1.87
C LYS A 165 -26.52 5.53 2.39
N GLY A 166 -25.24 5.80 2.17
CA GLY A 166 -24.13 4.93 2.59
C GLY A 166 -23.84 3.74 1.66
N ALA A 167 -24.65 3.52 0.62
CA ALA A 167 -24.35 2.48 -0.36
C ALA A 167 -23.08 2.82 -1.14
N ALA A 168 -22.28 1.82 -1.45
CA ALA A 168 -21.08 1.98 -2.26
C ALA A 168 -21.47 2.26 -3.71
N VAL A 169 -21.03 3.39 -4.25
CA VAL A 169 -21.11 3.74 -5.69
C VAL A 169 -19.76 3.59 -6.38
N GLY A 170 -18.68 3.67 -5.61
CA GLY A 170 -17.30 3.41 -6.00
C GLY A 170 -16.55 2.69 -4.90
N ALA A 171 -15.28 2.40 -5.14
CA ALA A 171 -14.36 1.82 -4.18
C ALA A 171 -12.92 2.25 -4.46
N ILE A 172 -12.05 2.18 -3.44
CA ILE A 172 -10.62 2.23 -3.62
C ILE A 172 -10.05 0.84 -3.34
N SER A 173 -9.30 0.29 -4.32
CA SER A 173 -8.56 -0.97 -4.22
C SER A 173 -7.10 -0.68 -3.90
N TYR A 174 -6.56 -1.37 -2.90
CA TYR A 174 -5.19 -1.23 -2.40
C TYR A 174 -4.42 -2.53 -2.56
N THR A 175 -3.11 -2.41 -2.79
CA THR A 175 -2.15 -3.53 -2.71
C THR A 175 -0.88 -3.02 -2.05
N LEU A 176 -0.63 -3.43 -0.81
CA LEU A 176 0.55 -3.05 -0.02
C LEU A 176 1.39 -4.27 0.30
N THR A 177 2.71 -4.17 0.17
CA THR A 177 3.64 -5.19 0.68
C THR A 177 3.50 -5.30 2.21
N ILE A 178 3.52 -6.51 2.75
CA ILE A 178 3.52 -6.77 4.19
C ILE A 178 4.97 -6.87 4.66
N GLU A 179 5.38 -5.97 5.56
CA GLU A 179 6.71 -5.90 6.15
C GLU A 179 6.72 -6.20 7.65
#